data_3d845ddd1f8fd14414b1abe57929d106
#
_entry.id   3d845ddd1f8fd14414b1abe57929d106
#
_cell.length_a   1.000
_cell.length_b   1.000
_cell.length_c   1.000
_cell.angle_alpha   90.00
_cell.angle_beta   90.00
_cell.angle_gamma   90.00
#
_symmetry.space_group_name_H-M   'P 1'
#
loop_
_entity.id
_entity.type
_entity.pdbx_description
1 polymer ?
#
loop_
_entity_poly.entity_id
_entity_poly.type
_entity_poly.pdbx_seq_one_letter_code
_entity_poly.pdbx_strand_id
1 'polypeptide(L)'
;MEDSSPPSLILVGDIDQLPSVGVGNVLRDIIDSERIPVVRLTRIFRQAMSSRIITNAHRINQGYFPDISNGKDTDFFFIPMEDPSLAAAEIVNIVKNRIPKAYHISSNDIQVLTPMQRSVSEPLT
;
A
#
# COMPACT_ATOMS: atom_id res chain seq x y z
N MET A 1 -37.16 25.02 -21.18
CA MET A 1 -37.38 23.76 -20.42
C MET A 1 -36.03 23.42 -19.84
N GLU A 2 -35.80 23.73 -18.58
CA GLU A 2 -34.59 23.26 -17.87
C GLU A 2 -34.76 21.77 -17.65
N ASP A 3 -33.77 21.01 -18.10
CA ASP A 3 -33.67 19.57 -17.83
C ASP A 3 -33.43 19.39 -16.31
N SER A 4 -34.52 19.08 -15.60
CA SER A 4 -34.52 18.89 -14.15
C SER A 4 -34.15 17.46 -13.74
N SER A 5 -33.28 16.81 -14.51
CA SER A 5 -32.71 15.51 -14.10
C SER A 5 -31.93 15.67 -12.79
N PRO A 6 -32.16 14.82 -11.79
CA PRO A 6 -31.41 14.90 -10.55
C PRO A 6 -29.91 14.68 -10.81
N PRO A 7 -29.01 15.34 -10.06
CA PRO A 7 -27.58 15.17 -10.22
C PRO A 7 -27.19 13.72 -9.96
N SER A 8 -26.33 13.17 -10.81
CA SER A 8 -25.76 11.82 -10.62
C SER A 8 -24.49 11.91 -9.79
N LEU A 9 -24.35 11.03 -8.79
CA LEU A 9 -23.15 10.92 -7.94
C LEU A 9 -22.39 9.63 -8.30
N ILE A 10 -21.11 9.77 -8.60
CA ILE A 10 -20.20 8.63 -8.80
C ILE A 10 -19.15 8.68 -7.71
N LEU A 11 -19.04 7.59 -6.93
CA LEU A 11 -18.01 7.41 -5.92
C LEU A 11 -16.91 6.50 -6.49
N VAL A 12 -15.66 6.93 -6.36
CA VAL A 12 -14.48 6.18 -6.79
C VAL A 12 -13.54 6.04 -5.62
N GLY A 13 -13.01 4.85 -5.39
CA GLY A 13 -12.06 4.60 -4.31
C GLY A 13 -11.56 3.17 -4.31
N ASP A 14 -10.72 2.85 -3.33
CA ASP A 14 -10.09 1.55 -3.14
C ASP A 14 -10.41 1.05 -1.74
N ILE A 15 -11.20 -0.04 -1.65
CA ILE A 15 -11.64 -0.63 -0.38
C ILE A 15 -10.53 -1.41 0.33
N ASP A 16 -9.43 -1.70 -0.36
CA ASP A 16 -8.29 -2.46 0.16
C ASP A 16 -7.20 -1.54 0.73
N GLN A 17 -7.34 -0.22 0.52
CA GLN A 17 -6.50 0.78 1.18
C GLN A 17 -6.99 1.08 2.60
N LEU A 18 -6.14 1.78 3.36
CA LEU A 18 -6.49 2.19 4.73
C LEU A 18 -7.79 3.01 4.73
N PRO A 19 -8.72 2.73 5.66
CA PRO A 19 -9.95 3.48 5.76
C PRO A 19 -9.68 4.93 6.17
N SER A 20 -10.66 5.81 5.94
CA SER A 20 -10.64 7.18 6.43
C SER A 20 -10.46 7.23 7.94
N VAL A 21 -9.77 8.27 8.43
CA VAL A 21 -9.64 8.51 9.87
C VAL A 21 -11.01 8.86 10.44
N GLY A 22 -11.56 7.99 11.30
CA GLY A 22 -12.89 8.16 11.90
C GLY A 22 -13.62 6.84 12.08
N VAL A 23 -14.87 6.92 12.55
CA VAL A 23 -15.71 5.74 12.78
C VAL A 23 -16.35 5.30 11.45
N GLY A 24 -16.21 4.01 11.12
CA GLY A 24 -16.84 3.38 9.97
C GLY A 24 -15.93 3.29 8.74
N ASN A 25 -16.31 2.42 7.80
CA ASN A 25 -15.66 2.23 6.50
C ASN A 25 -16.68 2.56 5.41
N VAL A 26 -16.94 3.86 5.22
CA VAL A 26 -18.06 4.37 4.43
C VAL A 26 -18.15 3.74 3.04
N LEU A 27 -17.04 3.65 2.30
CA LEU A 27 -17.06 3.09 0.96
C LEU A 27 -17.41 1.59 0.97
N ARG A 28 -16.83 0.85 1.90
CA ARG A 28 -17.13 -0.58 2.09
C ARG A 28 -18.58 -0.79 2.50
N ASP A 29 -19.06 -0.02 3.47
CA ASP A 29 -20.43 -0.12 3.98
C ASP A 29 -21.47 0.17 2.89
N ILE A 30 -21.20 1.16 2.01
CA ILE A 30 -22.03 1.47 0.86
C ILE A 30 -22.05 0.29 -0.12
N ILE A 31 -20.90 -0.30 -0.43
CA ILE A 31 -20.78 -1.45 -1.33
C ILE A 31 -21.50 -2.66 -0.76
N ASP A 32 -21.28 -2.97 0.52
CA ASP A 32 -21.85 -4.14 1.20
C ASP A 32 -23.37 -4.00 1.44
N SER A 33 -23.90 -2.78 1.36
CA SER A 33 -25.35 -2.55 1.42
C SER A 33 -26.12 -3.10 0.20
N GLU A 34 -25.43 -3.35 -0.90
CA GLU A 34 -26.01 -3.80 -2.19
C GLU A 34 -27.15 -2.92 -2.73
N ARG A 35 -27.26 -1.67 -2.22
CA ARG A 35 -28.35 -0.73 -2.57
C ARG A 35 -28.06 0.08 -3.82
N ILE A 36 -26.81 0.15 -4.26
CA ILE A 36 -26.36 0.93 -5.40
C ILE A 36 -25.58 0.05 -6.39
N PRO A 37 -25.59 0.38 -7.69
CA PRO A 37 -24.75 -0.32 -8.66
C PRO A 37 -23.27 -0.16 -8.35
N VAL A 38 -22.51 -1.26 -8.38
CA VAL A 38 -21.07 -1.26 -8.10
C VAL A 38 -20.32 -1.85 -9.29
N VAL A 39 -19.27 -1.17 -9.73
CA VAL A 39 -18.32 -1.69 -10.71
C VAL A 39 -16.98 -1.92 -10.01
N ARG A 40 -16.49 -3.16 -10.00
CA ARG A 40 -15.18 -3.53 -9.43
C ARG A 40 -14.16 -3.76 -10.54
N LEU A 41 -13.03 -3.09 -10.43
CA LEU A 41 -11.88 -3.31 -11.31
C LEU A 41 -11.03 -4.44 -10.71
N THR A 42 -11.09 -5.63 -11.33
CA THR A 42 -10.42 -6.84 -10.83
C THR A 42 -9.26 -7.30 -11.69
N ARG A 43 -9.08 -6.69 -12.87
CA ARG A 43 -8.01 -7.09 -13.80
C ARG A 43 -6.74 -6.30 -13.57
N ILE A 44 -5.64 -7.01 -13.32
CA ILE A 44 -4.30 -6.44 -13.37
C ILE A 44 -3.87 -6.40 -14.84
N PHE A 45 -3.43 -5.25 -15.33
CA PHE A 45 -2.87 -5.15 -16.67
C PHE A 45 -1.61 -6.03 -16.79
N ARG A 46 -1.40 -6.64 -17.98
CA ARG A 46 -0.24 -7.52 -18.24
C ARG A 46 1.11 -6.89 -17.87
N GLN A 47 1.28 -5.60 -18.11
CA GLN A 47 2.51 -4.87 -17.74
C GLN A 47 2.72 -4.78 -16.23
N ALA A 48 1.65 -4.74 -15.44
CA ALA A 48 1.71 -4.70 -13.98
C ALA A 48 1.95 -6.10 -13.37
N MET A 49 1.72 -7.17 -14.10
CA MET A 49 1.98 -8.54 -13.63
C MET A 49 3.48 -8.87 -13.49
N SER A 50 4.36 -8.12 -14.15
CA SER A 50 5.81 -8.24 -13.96
C SER A 50 6.32 -7.56 -12.68
N SER A 51 5.52 -6.68 -12.08
CA SER A 51 5.83 -6.00 -10.82
C SER A 51 5.55 -6.93 -9.63
N ARG A 52 6.55 -7.19 -8.81
CA ARG A 52 6.38 -7.93 -7.55
C ARG A 52 5.68 -7.11 -6.48
N ILE A 53 5.80 -5.79 -6.51
CA ILE A 53 5.02 -4.92 -5.62
C ILE A 53 3.53 -5.20 -5.83
N ILE A 54 3.07 -5.20 -7.08
CA ILE A 54 1.66 -5.39 -7.42
C ILE A 54 1.20 -6.82 -7.12
N THR A 55 1.97 -7.83 -7.53
CA THR A 55 1.60 -9.23 -7.28
C THR A 55 1.60 -9.57 -5.80
N ASN A 56 2.55 -9.04 -5.01
CA ASN A 56 2.57 -9.22 -3.57
C ASN A 56 1.44 -8.47 -2.86
N ALA A 57 1.07 -7.28 -3.31
CA ALA A 57 -0.09 -6.57 -2.77
C ALA A 57 -1.37 -7.41 -2.93
N HIS A 58 -1.59 -8.01 -4.10
CA HIS A 58 -2.74 -8.91 -4.31
C HIS A 58 -2.67 -10.18 -3.44
N ARG A 59 -1.49 -10.78 -3.30
CA ARG A 59 -1.31 -11.95 -2.42
C ARG A 59 -1.66 -11.62 -0.97
N ILE A 60 -1.15 -10.51 -0.45
CA ILE A 60 -1.42 -10.04 0.91
C ILE A 60 -2.91 -9.77 1.10
N ASN A 61 -3.55 -9.11 0.14
CA ASN A 61 -4.97 -8.81 0.20
C ASN A 61 -5.86 -10.07 0.20
N GLN A 62 -5.40 -11.15 -0.43
CA GLN A 62 -6.04 -12.45 -0.42
C GLN A 62 -5.67 -13.33 0.79
N GLY A 63 -4.87 -12.81 1.72
CA GLY A 63 -4.39 -13.53 2.91
C GLY A 63 -3.22 -14.49 2.64
N TYR A 64 -2.58 -14.42 1.47
CA TYR A 64 -1.40 -15.22 1.17
C TYR A 64 -0.12 -14.49 1.60
N PHE A 65 0.88 -15.27 1.93
CA PHE A 65 2.22 -14.72 2.22
C PHE A 65 2.85 -14.15 0.94
N PRO A 66 3.50 -12.95 1.01
CA PRO A 66 4.16 -12.36 -0.14
C PRO A 66 5.37 -13.21 -0.59
N ASP A 67 5.72 -13.10 -1.87
CA ASP A 67 6.99 -13.63 -2.37
C ASP A 67 8.13 -12.69 -1.93
N ILE A 68 8.93 -13.15 -0.97
CA ILE A 68 10.04 -12.41 -0.37
C ILE A 68 11.40 -12.75 -1.00
N SER A 69 11.43 -13.52 -2.09
CA SER A 69 12.68 -13.85 -2.78
C SER A 69 13.28 -12.60 -3.41
N ASN A 70 14.53 -12.30 -3.07
CA ASN A 70 15.26 -11.18 -3.66
C ASN A 70 15.89 -11.62 -4.98
N GLY A 71 15.49 -10.99 -6.09
CA GLY A 71 16.00 -11.23 -7.44
C GLY A 71 16.68 -10.00 -8.03
N LYS A 72 17.42 -10.18 -9.14
CA LYS A 72 18.10 -9.08 -9.81
C LYS A 72 17.13 -8.11 -10.50
N ASP A 73 15.98 -8.61 -10.95
CA ASP A 73 14.99 -7.86 -11.72
C ASP A 73 13.68 -7.68 -10.93
N THR A 74 13.79 -7.50 -9.60
CA THR A 74 12.63 -7.27 -8.73
C THR A 74 12.53 -5.80 -8.34
N ASP A 75 11.29 -5.33 -8.22
CA ASP A 75 10.93 -4.04 -7.65
C ASP A 75 10.49 -4.15 -6.17
N PHE A 76 10.44 -5.37 -5.62
CA PHE A 76 10.10 -5.67 -4.24
C PHE A 76 11.27 -6.37 -3.54
N PHE A 77 11.72 -5.80 -2.42
CA PHE A 77 12.85 -6.34 -1.64
C PHE A 77 12.41 -6.57 -0.20
N PHE A 78 12.76 -7.74 0.33
CA PHE A 78 12.56 -8.07 1.72
C PHE A 78 13.92 -8.17 2.41
N ILE A 79 14.10 -7.42 3.49
CA ILE A 79 15.31 -7.39 4.30
C ILE A 79 14.94 -7.83 5.72
N PRO A 80 15.20 -9.08 6.11
CA PRO A 80 14.92 -9.54 7.46
C PRO A 80 15.83 -8.84 8.45
N MET A 81 15.26 -8.33 9.54
CA MET A 81 15.99 -7.66 10.61
C MET A 81 15.28 -7.94 11.93
N GLU A 82 15.95 -8.59 12.86
CA GLU A 82 15.39 -8.97 14.16
C GLU A 82 15.61 -7.88 15.22
N ASP A 83 16.74 -7.17 15.14
CA ASP A 83 17.07 -6.09 16.07
C ASP A 83 16.47 -4.75 15.59
N PRO A 84 15.55 -4.15 16.38
CA PRO A 84 14.92 -2.88 15.99
C PRO A 84 15.89 -1.71 15.84
N SER A 85 16.98 -1.68 16.62
CA SER A 85 17.98 -0.61 16.55
C SER A 85 18.80 -0.70 15.26
N LEU A 86 19.16 -1.93 14.87
CA LEU A 86 19.83 -2.19 13.60
C LEU A 86 18.88 -1.93 12.42
N ALA A 87 17.60 -2.27 12.56
CA ALA A 87 16.60 -1.99 11.55
C ALA A 87 16.46 -0.48 11.29
N ALA A 88 16.42 0.34 12.34
CA ALA A 88 16.36 1.79 12.21
C ALA A 88 17.59 2.36 11.49
N ALA A 89 18.78 1.90 11.85
CA ALA A 89 20.03 2.31 11.20
C ALA A 89 20.06 1.91 9.71
N GLU A 90 19.61 0.69 9.38
CA GLU A 90 19.56 0.21 8.00
C GLU A 90 18.49 0.96 7.16
N ILE A 91 17.35 1.32 7.73
CA ILE A 91 16.35 2.17 7.06
C ILE A 91 16.98 3.50 6.66
N VAL A 92 17.70 4.15 7.58
CA VAL A 92 18.39 5.42 7.29
C VAL A 92 19.44 5.24 6.19
N ASN A 93 20.21 4.15 6.22
CA ASN A 93 21.19 3.84 5.20
C ASN A 93 20.56 3.58 3.83
N ILE A 94 19.46 2.85 3.78
CA ILE A 94 18.70 2.59 2.55
C ILE A 94 18.21 3.90 1.94
N VAL A 95 17.57 4.75 2.74
CA VAL A 95 16.97 6.01 2.27
C VAL A 95 18.02 7.04 1.86
N LYS A 96 19.10 7.18 2.63
CA LYS A 96 20.10 8.20 2.37
C LYS A 96 21.16 7.80 1.35
N ASN A 97 21.47 6.51 1.23
CA ASN A 97 22.61 6.05 0.46
C ASN A 97 22.25 5.05 -0.63
N ARG A 98 21.60 3.92 -0.26
CA ARG A 98 21.45 2.79 -1.18
C ARG A 98 20.49 3.08 -2.33
N ILE A 99 19.27 3.53 -2.03
CA ILE A 99 18.27 3.84 -3.05
C ILE A 99 18.70 5.04 -3.92
N PRO A 100 19.13 6.18 -3.37
CA PRO A 100 19.61 7.29 -4.19
C PRO A 100 20.73 6.90 -5.15
N LYS A 101 21.68 6.10 -4.69
CA LYS A 101 22.80 5.64 -5.52
C LYS A 101 22.37 4.65 -6.60
N ALA A 102 21.44 3.75 -6.28
CA ALA A 102 21.00 2.70 -7.21
C ALA A 102 20.04 3.21 -8.29
N TYR A 103 19.14 4.13 -7.92
CA TYR A 103 18.05 4.59 -8.80
C TYR A 103 18.19 6.05 -9.25
N HIS A 104 19.22 6.77 -8.82
CA HIS A 104 19.46 8.18 -9.14
C HIS A 104 18.30 9.12 -8.77
N ILE A 105 17.65 8.86 -7.64
CA ILE A 105 16.56 9.66 -7.08
C ILE A 105 17.02 10.35 -5.79
N SER A 106 16.38 11.48 -5.46
CA SER A 106 16.66 12.19 -4.21
C SER A 106 16.11 11.42 -3.01
N SER A 107 16.83 11.46 -1.88
CA SER A 107 16.30 10.93 -0.61
C SER A 107 15.01 11.62 -0.16
N ASN A 108 14.75 12.84 -0.63
CA ASN A 108 13.53 13.58 -0.33
C ASN A 108 12.30 13.01 -1.07
N ASP A 109 12.52 12.24 -2.14
CA ASP A 109 11.47 11.59 -2.91
C ASP A 109 11.15 10.18 -2.40
N ILE A 110 11.79 9.76 -1.29
CA ILE A 110 11.61 8.44 -0.68
C ILE A 110 10.75 8.59 0.58
N GLN A 111 9.65 7.87 0.64
CA GLN A 111 8.78 7.84 1.80
C GLN A 111 8.97 6.56 2.60
N VAL A 112 9.15 6.70 3.92
CA VAL A 112 9.19 5.58 4.86
C VAL A 112 7.83 5.48 5.56
N LEU A 113 7.22 4.29 5.51
CA LEU A 113 5.96 4.01 6.18
C LEU A 113 6.20 3.02 7.31
N THR A 114 5.62 3.29 8.48
CA THR A 114 5.67 2.42 9.65
C THR A 114 4.27 2.23 10.21
N PRO A 115 3.92 1.03 10.73
CA PRO A 115 2.57 0.76 11.24
C PRO A 115 2.26 1.49 12.54
N MET A 116 3.27 1.90 13.32
CA MET A 116 3.11 2.58 14.62
C MET A 116 4.24 3.58 14.90
N GLN A 117 3.88 4.67 15.59
CA GLN A 117 4.84 5.61 16.18
C GLN A 117 5.15 5.20 17.63
N ARG A 118 5.78 4.04 17.85
CA ARG A 118 6.28 3.67 19.18
C ARG A 118 7.79 3.81 19.21
N SER A 119 8.31 4.38 20.31
CA SER A 119 9.76 4.40 20.54
C SER A 119 10.24 2.96 20.86
N VAL A 120 11.46 2.65 20.48
CA VAL A 120 12.12 1.34 20.72
C VAL A 120 12.17 0.96 22.22
N SER A 121 11.86 1.90 23.12
CA SER A 121 11.90 1.74 24.57
C SER A 121 10.58 1.25 25.21
N GLU A 122 9.48 1.14 24.45
CA GLU A 122 8.23 0.65 25.02
C GLU A 122 8.06 -0.86 24.81
N PRO A 123 7.92 -1.64 25.89
CA PRO A 123 7.65 -3.07 25.79
C PRO A 123 6.28 -3.31 25.13
N LEU A 124 6.21 -4.35 24.30
CA LEU A 124 4.96 -4.86 23.76
C LEU A 124 4.11 -5.41 24.93
N THR A 125 3.06 -4.71 25.33
CA THR A 125 2.04 -5.20 26.25
C THR A 125 0.88 -5.81 25.47
#